data_96c93ccc8d9fb67575117ab8fdc6fe51
#
_entry.id   96c93ccc8d9fb67575117ab8fdc6fe51
#
_cell.length_a   1.000
_cell.length_b   1.000
_cell.length_c   1.000
_cell.angle_alpha   90.00
_cell.angle_beta   90.00
_cell.angle_gamma   90.00
#
_symmetry.space_group_name_H-M   'P 1'
#
loop_
_entity.id
_entity.type
_entity.pdbx_description
1 polymer ?
#
loop_
_entity_poly.entity_id
_entity_poly.type
_entity_poly.pdbx_seq_one_letter_code
_entity_poly.pdbx_strand_id
1 'polypeptide(L)'
;MLPTPRFHHLHLRSVDPDAAIGFYTRQFPSTSKGEWGGLPALLSPNDVMVLFTKVDALLTSAPQSAIWHFGWNVTDARASLATYKARPDVALLPLYTGVDDGAVLVSSDTWFRAGETLGVTRAQIAAFRAAGTKPPRGAGFAYMRGPDDALVEYAGDYPAERFNHVHLWQEDPLCAQLWYQKHLNAPPRASFGAVTVNAENCKVPRTTDRTWPALNKEGMLRAPRGGVTFGDVDLIWYANQGDSSLSSSLGQLQDHMALSVADLDAWVAKLRAEGVTFLSDPYALGDTRAVMIEGPSREALELVEVR
;
A
#
# COMPACT_ATOMS: atom_id res chain seq x y z
N MET A 1 12.14 0.10 -26.05
CA MET A 1 11.24 -0.12 -24.89
C MET A 1 11.66 0.88 -23.81
N LEU A 2 10.73 1.62 -23.24
CA LEU A 2 11.05 2.54 -22.13
C LEU A 2 11.48 1.74 -20.90
N PRO A 3 12.44 2.25 -20.08
CA PRO A 3 12.86 1.57 -18.86
C PRO A 3 11.71 1.52 -17.84
N THR A 4 11.68 0.48 -17.01
CA THR A 4 10.71 0.40 -15.90
C THR A 4 10.86 1.61 -15.00
N PRO A 5 9.77 2.31 -14.66
CA PRO A 5 9.81 3.38 -13.67
C PRO A 5 10.27 2.90 -12.29
N ARG A 6 10.66 3.83 -11.42
CA ARG A 6 10.91 3.52 -10.01
C ARG A 6 9.82 4.15 -9.16
N PHE A 7 9.53 3.57 -8.01
CA PHE A 7 8.66 4.21 -7.04
C PHE A 7 9.33 5.49 -6.53
N HIS A 8 8.62 6.62 -6.58
CA HIS A 8 9.15 7.92 -6.21
C HIS A 8 8.59 8.39 -4.88
N HIS A 9 7.26 8.45 -4.76
CA HIS A 9 6.63 8.84 -3.51
C HIS A 9 5.20 8.29 -3.38
N LEU A 10 4.74 8.26 -2.12
CA LEU A 10 3.34 8.21 -1.78
C LEU A 10 2.90 9.61 -1.37
N HIS A 11 1.77 10.09 -1.87
CA HIS A 11 1.22 11.39 -1.51
C HIS A 11 0.07 11.24 -0.52
N LEU A 12 0.18 11.91 0.62
CA LEU A 12 -0.85 11.94 1.65
C LEU A 12 -1.44 13.34 1.78
N ARG A 13 -2.72 13.39 2.13
CA ARG A 13 -3.35 14.60 2.66
C ARG A 13 -3.30 14.57 4.17
N SER A 14 -2.95 15.68 4.80
CA SER A 14 -2.84 15.74 6.25
C SER A 14 -3.35 17.09 6.76
N VAL A 15 -4.02 17.07 7.89
CA VAL A 15 -4.43 18.32 8.57
C VAL A 15 -3.23 19.00 9.22
N ASP A 16 -2.20 18.24 9.60
CA ASP A 16 -0.95 18.75 10.16
C ASP A 16 0.26 17.94 9.64
N PRO A 17 0.81 18.31 8.46
CA PRO A 17 1.96 17.64 7.88
C PRO A 17 3.20 17.59 8.80
N ASP A 18 3.46 18.63 9.57
CA ASP A 18 4.61 18.66 10.48
C ASP A 18 4.45 17.66 11.62
N ALA A 19 3.27 17.61 12.23
CA ALA A 19 2.97 16.59 13.24
C ALA A 19 3.03 15.16 12.64
N ALA A 20 2.52 14.98 11.43
CA ALA A 20 2.58 13.69 10.73
C ALA A 20 4.02 13.24 10.48
N ILE A 21 4.86 14.10 9.92
CA ILE A 21 6.30 13.80 9.70
C ILE A 21 6.98 13.52 11.06
N GLY A 22 6.70 14.32 12.09
CA GLY A 22 7.24 14.10 13.43
C GLY A 22 6.80 12.77 14.04
N PHE A 23 5.60 12.30 13.77
CA PHE A 23 5.17 10.95 14.14
C PHE A 23 6.00 9.90 13.42
N TYR A 24 6.05 9.92 12.09
CA TYR A 24 6.74 8.90 11.29
C TYR A 24 8.24 8.83 11.59
N THR A 25 8.92 9.95 11.76
CA THR A 25 10.35 9.96 12.11
C THR A 25 10.64 9.38 13.48
N ARG A 26 9.70 9.48 14.43
CA ARG A 26 9.83 8.79 15.73
C ARG A 26 9.61 7.29 15.62
N GLN A 27 8.69 6.86 14.74
CA GLN A 27 8.38 5.43 14.60
C GLN A 27 9.42 4.72 13.71
N PHE A 28 9.92 5.40 12.71
CA PHE A 28 10.89 4.89 11.71
C PHE A 28 12.14 5.78 11.70
N PRO A 29 13.08 5.57 12.65
CA PRO A 29 14.22 6.47 12.85
C PRO A 29 15.19 6.58 11.68
N SER A 30 15.13 5.66 10.70
CA SER A 30 15.90 5.79 9.47
C SER A 30 15.37 6.88 8.53
N THR A 31 14.17 7.41 8.79
CA THR A 31 13.56 8.46 8.00
C THR A 31 13.97 9.85 8.49
N SER A 32 13.86 10.84 7.61
CA SER A 32 14.14 12.24 7.96
C SER A 32 13.09 13.18 7.35
N LYS A 33 12.95 14.35 7.98
CA LYS A 33 12.14 15.44 7.44
C LYS A 33 12.89 16.09 6.26
N GLY A 34 12.15 16.40 5.20
CA GLY A 34 12.65 17.12 4.03
C GLY A 34 11.54 17.91 3.35
N GLU A 35 11.84 18.31 2.13
CA GLU A 35 10.91 19.00 1.23
C GLU A 35 11.17 18.53 -0.20
N TRP A 36 10.14 18.39 -1.00
CA TRP A 36 10.26 18.09 -2.41
C TRP A 36 9.10 18.72 -3.19
N GLY A 37 9.41 19.35 -4.34
CA GLY A 37 8.39 20.02 -5.16
C GLY A 37 7.63 21.13 -4.44
N GLY A 38 8.21 21.74 -3.39
CA GLY A 38 7.52 22.74 -2.54
C GLY A 38 6.57 22.15 -1.50
N LEU A 39 6.61 20.83 -1.30
CA LEU A 39 5.77 20.13 -0.33
C LEU A 39 6.60 19.53 0.81
N PRO A 40 6.08 19.54 2.06
CA PRO A 40 6.68 18.81 3.16
C PRO A 40 6.83 17.33 2.81
N ALA A 41 7.99 16.75 3.14
CA ALA A 41 8.33 15.38 2.82
C ALA A 41 8.89 14.62 4.01
N LEU A 42 8.56 13.34 4.09
CA LEU A 42 9.29 12.33 4.85
C LEU A 42 10.19 11.57 3.88
N LEU A 43 11.49 11.58 4.13
CA LEU A 43 12.48 10.94 3.29
C LEU A 43 12.86 9.57 3.86
N SER A 44 12.80 8.53 3.04
CA SER A 44 13.24 7.17 3.37
C SER A 44 14.63 6.90 2.79
N PRO A 45 15.47 6.04 3.43
CA PRO A 45 16.86 5.79 3.00
C PRO A 45 17.01 5.20 1.60
N ASN A 46 15.94 4.71 0.99
CA ASN A 46 15.91 4.13 -0.35
C ASN A 46 15.43 5.11 -1.44
N ASP A 47 15.62 6.41 -1.21
CA ASP A 47 15.22 7.48 -2.13
C ASP A 47 13.71 7.54 -2.40
N VAL A 48 12.91 6.98 -1.51
CA VAL A 48 11.44 7.05 -1.54
C VAL A 48 10.97 8.11 -0.57
N MET A 49 9.93 8.84 -0.94
CA MET A 49 9.36 9.89 -0.11
C MET A 49 7.90 9.60 0.24
N VAL A 50 7.43 10.18 1.33
CA VAL A 50 6.01 10.42 1.57
C VAL A 50 5.82 11.93 1.56
N LEU A 51 5.07 12.44 0.59
CA LEU A 51 4.75 13.86 0.47
C LEU A 51 3.43 14.18 1.15
N PHE A 52 3.29 15.42 1.61
CA PHE A 52 2.11 15.83 2.32
C PHE A 52 1.52 17.13 1.74
N THR A 53 0.23 17.08 1.42
CA THR A 53 -0.56 18.30 1.18
C THR A 53 -1.36 18.63 2.42
N LYS A 54 -1.20 19.86 2.93
CA LYS A 54 -2.01 20.34 4.04
C LYS A 54 -3.46 20.57 3.59
N VAL A 55 -4.39 20.07 4.38
CA VAL A 55 -5.84 20.25 4.18
C VAL A 55 -6.50 20.71 5.49
N ASP A 56 -7.63 21.39 5.38
CA ASP A 56 -8.38 21.83 6.57
C ASP A 56 -9.13 20.68 7.25
N ALA A 57 -9.54 19.69 6.48
CA ALA A 57 -10.19 18.48 6.96
C ALA A 57 -9.94 17.32 6.00
N LEU A 58 -9.91 16.12 6.54
CA LEU A 58 -9.84 14.90 5.72
C LEU A 58 -11.21 14.59 5.12
N LEU A 59 -11.17 14.05 3.91
CA LEU A 59 -12.35 13.40 3.38
C LEU A 59 -12.61 12.11 4.16
N THR A 60 -13.87 11.84 4.44
CA THR A 60 -14.26 10.56 5.05
C THR A 60 -13.85 9.41 4.15
N SER A 61 -13.41 8.31 4.72
CA SER A 61 -12.97 7.12 3.98
C SER A 61 -14.10 6.34 3.26
N ALA A 62 -15.22 6.99 3.05
CA ALA A 62 -16.36 6.45 2.30
C ALA A 62 -16.72 7.40 1.15
N PRO A 63 -16.84 6.92 -0.08
CA PRO A 63 -16.65 5.53 -0.51
C PRO A 63 -15.17 5.13 -0.54
N GLN A 64 -14.90 3.85 -0.39
CA GLN A 64 -13.54 3.35 -0.28
C GLN A 64 -12.75 3.49 -1.58
N SER A 65 -11.51 3.95 -1.45
CA SER A 65 -10.52 3.96 -2.52
C SER A 65 -9.66 2.68 -2.53
N ALA A 66 -8.89 2.51 -3.60
CA ALA A 66 -8.04 1.34 -3.75
C ALA A 66 -6.91 1.27 -2.73
N ILE A 67 -6.29 2.40 -2.38
CA ILE A 67 -5.12 2.39 -1.49
C ILE A 67 -5.58 2.07 -0.07
N TRP A 68 -5.15 0.90 0.42
CA TRP A 68 -5.56 0.41 1.72
C TRP A 68 -4.61 0.85 2.83
N HIS A 69 -3.32 0.55 2.66
CA HIS A 69 -2.28 0.94 3.60
C HIS A 69 -0.90 0.96 2.93
N PHE A 70 0.05 1.50 3.65
CA PHE A 70 1.45 1.53 3.25
C PHE A 70 2.33 1.14 4.44
N GLY A 71 3.61 0.84 4.18
CA GLY A 71 4.44 0.36 5.27
C GLY A 71 5.94 0.41 5.06
N TRP A 72 6.61 0.09 6.15
CA TRP A 72 8.06 0.03 6.27
C TRP A 72 8.55 -1.37 6.57
N ASN A 73 9.71 -1.73 6.03
CA ASN A 73 10.51 -2.80 6.59
C ASN A 73 11.20 -2.30 7.85
N VAL A 74 11.30 -3.16 8.86
CA VAL A 74 12.11 -2.93 10.06
C VAL A 74 13.11 -4.08 10.25
N THR A 75 14.20 -3.81 10.95
CA THR A 75 15.28 -4.81 11.13
C THR A 75 14.96 -5.89 12.17
N ASP A 76 14.14 -5.56 13.15
CA ASP A 76 13.64 -6.50 14.18
C ASP A 76 12.19 -6.15 14.51
N ALA A 77 11.27 -6.92 13.99
CA ALA A 77 9.85 -6.67 14.18
C ALA A 77 9.39 -6.87 15.62
N ARG A 78 10.02 -7.78 16.38
CA ARG A 78 9.65 -8.00 17.79
C ARG A 78 10.14 -6.89 18.69
N ALA A 79 11.36 -6.41 18.47
CA ALA A 79 11.88 -5.25 19.18
C ALA A 79 11.07 -3.99 18.84
N SER A 80 10.71 -3.81 17.57
CA SER A 80 9.83 -2.73 17.12
C SER A 80 8.46 -2.80 17.81
N LEU A 81 7.84 -3.98 17.87
CA LEU A 81 6.57 -4.18 18.56
C LEU A 81 6.66 -3.81 20.06
N ALA A 82 7.72 -4.24 20.74
CA ALA A 82 7.93 -3.91 22.15
C ALA A 82 8.07 -2.39 22.34
N THR A 83 8.84 -1.74 21.46
CA THR A 83 9.02 -0.29 21.45
C THR A 83 7.69 0.45 21.25
N TYR A 84 6.91 0.04 20.26
CA TYR A 84 5.64 0.70 19.95
C TYR A 84 4.59 0.47 21.05
N LYS A 85 4.54 -0.70 21.66
CA LYS A 85 3.66 -0.97 22.81
C LYS A 85 3.96 -0.08 24.02
N ALA A 86 5.20 0.37 24.17
CA ALA A 86 5.62 1.25 25.25
C ALA A 86 5.34 2.73 24.99
N ARG A 87 4.98 3.11 23.77
CA ARG A 87 4.74 4.51 23.38
C ARG A 87 3.27 4.87 23.52
N PRO A 88 2.92 5.92 24.26
CA PRO A 88 1.52 6.31 24.47
C PRO A 88 0.86 6.93 23.22
N ASP A 89 1.66 7.41 22.28
CA ASP A 89 1.21 8.02 21.01
C ASP A 89 1.05 7.02 19.86
N VAL A 90 1.28 5.71 20.11
CA VAL A 90 1.13 4.65 19.13
C VAL A 90 -0.08 3.78 19.45
N ALA A 91 -1.08 3.82 18.60
CA ALA A 91 -2.22 2.92 18.66
C ALA A 91 -1.96 1.70 17.75
N LEU A 92 -1.52 0.58 18.33
CA LEU A 92 -1.42 -0.68 17.62
C LEU A 92 -2.81 -1.28 17.41
N LEU A 93 -3.05 -1.76 16.21
CA LEU A 93 -4.29 -2.46 15.90
C LEU A 93 -4.25 -3.89 16.43
N PRO A 94 -5.37 -4.39 16.96
CA PRO A 94 -5.42 -5.76 17.45
C PRO A 94 -5.31 -6.75 16.29
N LEU A 95 -4.90 -7.95 16.65
CA LEU A 95 -4.99 -9.04 15.68
C LEU A 95 -6.43 -9.20 15.26
N TYR A 96 -6.78 -9.04 14.03
CA TYR A 96 -7.89 -9.10 13.47
C TYR A 96 -8.59 -9.44 12.63
N THR A 97 -9.62 -9.48 12.70
CA THR A 97 -10.59 -10.12 11.90
C THR A 97 -11.75 -9.22 11.71
N GLY A 98 -12.41 -9.19 10.60
CA GLY A 98 -13.70 -8.57 10.42
C GLY A 98 -14.74 -9.18 11.39
N VAL A 99 -15.62 -8.40 11.90
CA VAL A 99 -16.94 -8.87 12.25
C VAL A 99 -17.76 -8.94 10.96
N ASP A 100 -18.77 -9.79 10.90
CA ASP A 100 -19.47 -10.10 9.65
C ASP A 100 -19.99 -8.88 8.88
N ASP A 101 -20.17 -7.75 9.55
CA ASP A 101 -20.73 -6.50 9.03
C ASP A 101 -19.95 -5.26 9.48
N GLY A 102 -18.73 -5.43 10.00
CA GLY A 102 -17.95 -4.35 10.59
C GLY A 102 -16.63 -4.05 9.90
N ALA A 103 -15.92 -3.05 10.43
CA ALA A 103 -14.60 -2.66 9.97
C ALA A 103 -13.60 -3.80 10.11
N VAL A 104 -12.71 -3.91 9.14
CA VAL A 104 -11.59 -4.83 9.22
C VAL A 104 -10.60 -4.33 10.23
N LEU A 105 -10.29 -5.18 11.15
CA LEU A 105 -9.22 -5.00 12.10
C LEU A 105 -8.11 -5.97 11.75
N VAL A 106 -6.89 -5.50 11.64
CA VAL A 106 -5.72 -6.27 11.30
C VAL A 106 -4.82 -6.39 12.51
N SER A 107 -4.16 -7.51 12.66
CA SER A 107 -3.53 -7.85 13.88
C SER A 107 -2.07 -7.55 13.94
N SER A 108 -1.65 -7.04 15.07
CA SER A 108 -0.26 -6.68 15.33
C SER A 108 0.48 -7.57 16.30
N ASP A 109 -0.17 -8.49 16.95
CA ASP A 109 0.47 -9.27 18.02
C ASP A 109 0.67 -10.75 17.68
N THR A 110 0.44 -11.12 16.44
CA THR A 110 0.65 -12.46 15.93
C THR A 110 1.69 -12.45 14.81
N TRP A 111 2.59 -13.43 14.85
CA TRP A 111 3.65 -13.58 13.89
C TRP A 111 3.38 -14.77 12.99
N PHE A 112 3.47 -14.56 11.69
CA PHE A 112 3.28 -15.60 10.69
C PHE A 112 4.63 -16.13 10.21
N ARG A 113 4.64 -17.33 9.66
CA ARG A 113 5.81 -17.86 8.97
C ARG A 113 6.07 -17.08 7.69
N ALA A 114 7.33 -16.94 7.32
CA ALA A 114 7.70 -16.42 6.02
C ALA A 114 7.00 -17.25 4.93
N GLY A 115 6.24 -16.57 4.05
CA GLY A 115 5.47 -17.22 3.00
C GLY A 115 4.03 -17.61 3.38
N GLU A 116 3.66 -17.61 4.65
CA GLU A 116 2.27 -17.67 5.05
C GLU A 116 1.65 -16.30 4.88
N THR A 117 0.77 -16.18 3.95
CA THR A 117 -0.05 -14.99 3.83
C THR A 117 -1.03 -14.94 4.98
N LEU A 118 -1.23 -13.78 5.46
CA LEU A 118 -2.42 -13.24 6.07
C LEU A 118 -3.61 -14.18 5.88
N GLY A 119 -3.69 -15.23 6.62
CA GLY A 119 -4.68 -16.28 6.43
C GLY A 119 -4.91 -17.02 7.72
N VAL A 120 -4.75 -16.34 8.86
CA VAL A 120 -5.14 -16.94 10.13
C VAL A 120 -6.64 -16.85 10.24
N THR A 121 -7.29 -17.99 10.28
CA THR A 121 -8.74 -18.07 10.46
C THR A 121 -9.13 -17.67 11.89
N ARG A 122 -10.37 -17.26 12.09
CA ARG A 122 -10.88 -16.99 13.45
C ARG A 122 -10.71 -18.20 14.38
N ALA A 123 -10.93 -19.41 13.85
CA ALA A 123 -10.73 -20.63 14.62
C ALA A 123 -9.27 -20.81 15.06
N GLN A 124 -8.31 -20.54 14.18
CA GLN A 124 -6.89 -20.57 14.51
C GLN A 124 -6.51 -19.50 15.56
N ILE A 125 -7.03 -18.30 15.43
CA ILE A 125 -6.83 -17.22 16.41
C ILE A 125 -7.38 -17.66 17.79
N ALA A 126 -8.59 -18.20 17.82
CA ALA A 126 -9.18 -18.69 19.04
C ALA A 126 -8.36 -19.84 19.66
N ALA A 127 -7.88 -20.77 18.86
CA ALA A 127 -7.02 -21.87 19.30
C ALA A 127 -5.70 -21.38 19.90
N PHE A 128 -5.01 -20.42 19.24
CA PHE A 128 -3.78 -19.81 19.79
C PHE A 128 -4.04 -19.11 21.11
N ARG A 129 -5.14 -18.36 21.23
CA ARG A 129 -5.52 -17.68 22.46
C ARG A 129 -5.84 -18.68 23.58
N ALA A 130 -6.64 -19.70 23.28
CA ALA A 130 -7.00 -20.74 24.26
C ALA A 130 -5.78 -21.53 24.76
N ALA A 131 -4.81 -21.79 23.86
CA ALA A 131 -3.57 -22.48 24.21
C ALA A 131 -2.54 -21.56 24.90
N GLY A 132 -2.78 -20.25 25.00
CA GLY A 132 -1.79 -19.31 25.50
C GLY A 132 -0.51 -19.28 24.65
N THR A 133 -0.60 -19.74 23.40
CA THR A 133 0.55 -19.88 22.48
C THR A 133 0.51 -18.81 21.42
N LYS A 134 1.68 -18.47 20.91
CA LYS A 134 1.85 -17.65 19.72
C LYS A 134 2.24 -18.53 18.54
N PRO A 135 1.87 -18.16 17.31
CA PRO A 135 2.36 -18.87 16.13
C PRO A 135 3.91 -18.91 16.13
N PRO A 136 4.50 -19.87 15.43
CA PRO A 136 5.94 -19.95 15.28
C PRO A 136 6.52 -18.63 14.77
N ARG A 137 7.73 -18.29 15.23
CA ARG A 137 8.42 -17.07 14.80
C ARG A 137 8.62 -17.09 13.26
N GLY A 138 8.10 -16.07 12.60
CA GLY A 138 8.37 -15.73 11.22
C GLY A 138 8.82 -14.28 11.13
N ALA A 139 9.07 -13.78 9.92
CA ALA A 139 9.16 -12.34 9.70
C ALA A 139 7.81 -11.74 10.11
N GLY A 140 7.76 -11.08 11.24
CA GLY A 140 6.52 -10.55 11.79
C GLY A 140 6.11 -9.26 11.10
N PHE A 141 4.87 -8.91 11.26
CA PHE A 141 4.36 -7.58 10.89
C PHE A 141 3.37 -7.10 11.94
N ALA A 142 3.11 -5.81 11.95
CA ALA A 142 2.05 -5.24 12.75
C ALA A 142 1.52 -3.97 12.11
N TYR A 143 0.33 -3.59 12.52
CA TYR A 143 -0.32 -2.38 12.04
C TYR A 143 -0.46 -1.38 13.17
N MET A 144 -0.25 -0.11 12.82
CA MET A 144 -0.53 1.00 13.71
C MET A 144 -1.41 2.02 13.02
N ARG A 145 -2.15 2.77 13.81
CA ARG A 145 -2.86 3.93 13.35
C ARG A 145 -1.91 5.12 13.35
N GLY A 146 -1.65 5.64 12.18
CA GLY A 146 -0.84 6.83 11.98
C GLY A 146 -1.67 8.11 12.08
N PRO A 147 -1.02 9.26 11.86
CA PRO A 147 -1.71 10.54 11.75
C PRO A 147 -2.83 10.50 10.71
N ASP A 148 -3.85 11.32 10.94
CA ASP A 148 -4.99 11.41 10.04
C ASP A 148 -5.73 10.08 9.82
N ASP A 149 -5.60 9.16 10.77
CA ASP A 149 -6.21 7.83 10.73
C ASP A 149 -5.58 6.87 9.68
N ALA A 150 -4.38 7.20 9.17
CA ALA A 150 -3.68 6.34 8.22
C ALA A 150 -3.41 4.95 8.81
N LEU A 151 -3.65 3.91 8.02
CA LEU A 151 -3.21 2.58 8.36
C LEU A 151 -1.77 2.37 7.91
N VAL A 152 -0.89 2.05 8.86
CA VAL A 152 0.54 1.90 8.61
C VAL A 152 0.98 0.51 9.04
N GLU A 153 1.65 -0.21 8.14
CA GLU A 153 2.26 -1.50 8.44
C GLU A 153 3.75 -1.34 8.72
N TYR A 154 4.27 -2.09 9.66
CA TYR A 154 5.69 -2.43 9.65
C TYR A 154 5.85 -3.94 9.54
N ALA A 155 6.83 -4.35 8.73
CA ALA A 155 7.14 -5.75 8.50
C ALA A 155 8.63 -5.99 8.81
N GLY A 156 8.93 -7.07 9.47
CA GLY A 156 10.22 -7.24 10.10
C GLY A 156 11.11 -8.31 9.60
N ASP A 157 12.28 -8.26 10.27
CA ASP A 157 13.46 -9.09 10.07
C ASP A 157 14.08 -8.86 8.68
N TYR A 158 14.09 -7.60 8.22
CA TYR A 158 14.75 -7.16 6.99
C TYR A 158 16.12 -6.54 7.27
N PRO A 159 17.03 -6.52 6.27
CA PRO A 159 18.39 -5.97 6.46
C PRO A 159 18.44 -4.49 6.81
N ALA A 160 17.43 -3.71 6.41
CA ALA A 160 17.38 -2.27 6.63
C ALA A 160 15.95 -1.78 6.84
N GLU A 161 15.79 -0.75 7.67
CA GLU A 161 14.53 -0.03 7.83
C GLU A 161 14.36 0.94 6.65
N ARG A 162 13.22 0.82 5.94
CA ARG A 162 12.90 1.68 4.80
C ARG A 162 11.42 1.54 4.41
N PHE A 163 10.88 2.53 3.70
CA PHE A 163 9.60 2.41 3.03
C PHE A 163 9.66 1.27 1.99
N ASN A 164 8.67 0.38 1.97
CA ASN A 164 8.80 -0.80 1.12
C ASN A 164 7.55 -1.24 0.37
N HIS A 165 6.36 -0.81 0.76
CA HIS A 165 5.16 -1.26 0.06
C HIS A 165 3.97 -0.31 0.18
N VAL A 166 3.07 -0.46 -0.80
CA VAL A 166 1.69 0.01 -0.74
C VAL A 166 0.77 -1.17 -1.07
N HIS A 167 -0.20 -1.40 -0.22
CA HIS A 167 -1.22 -2.43 -0.43
C HIS A 167 -2.53 -1.80 -0.91
N LEU A 168 -3.13 -2.46 -1.89
CA LEU A 168 -4.31 -1.97 -2.59
C LEU A 168 -5.42 -3.01 -2.63
N TRP A 169 -6.63 -2.55 -2.82
CA TRP A 169 -7.78 -3.37 -3.14
C TRP A 169 -8.04 -3.40 -4.63
N GLN A 170 -8.47 -4.55 -5.14
CA GLN A 170 -8.88 -4.70 -6.54
C GLN A 170 -9.85 -5.89 -6.67
N GLU A 171 -10.85 -5.74 -7.49
CA GLU A 171 -11.79 -6.82 -7.79
C GLU A 171 -11.07 -8.02 -8.43
N ASP A 172 -10.13 -7.75 -9.31
CA ASP A 172 -9.35 -8.73 -10.06
C ASP A 172 -7.84 -8.46 -9.89
N PRO A 173 -7.22 -8.80 -8.75
CA PRO A 173 -5.83 -8.44 -8.42
C PRO A 173 -4.80 -8.85 -9.46
N LEU A 174 -5.01 -10.01 -10.09
CA LEU A 174 -4.11 -10.49 -11.13
C LEU A 174 -4.27 -9.70 -12.44
N CYS A 175 -5.48 -9.19 -12.74
CA CYS A 175 -5.68 -8.30 -13.87
C CYS A 175 -5.01 -6.92 -13.64
N ALA A 176 -5.02 -6.42 -12.40
CA ALA A 176 -4.27 -5.23 -12.05
C ALA A 176 -2.77 -5.44 -12.26
N GLN A 177 -2.21 -6.55 -11.78
CA GLN A 177 -0.82 -6.90 -12.05
C GLN A 177 -0.50 -6.87 -13.54
N LEU A 178 -1.32 -7.50 -14.39
CA LEU A 178 -1.13 -7.49 -15.84
C LEU A 178 -1.19 -6.09 -16.44
N TRP A 179 -2.07 -5.23 -15.95
CA TRP A 179 -2.15 -3.84 -16.38
C TRP A 179 -0.84 -3.10 -16.14
N TYR A 180 -0.27 -3.21 -14.93
CA TYR A 180 1.00 -2.60 -14.58
C TYR A 180 2.17 -3.18 -15.37
N GLN A 181 2.18 -4.49 -15.62
CA GLN A 181 3.18 -5.12 -16.47
C GLN A 181 3.12 -4.60 -17.91
N LYS A 182 1.91 -4.48 -18.47
CA LYS A 182 1.70 -4.04 -19.85
C LYS A 182 2.03 -2.56 -20.03
N HIS A 183 1.47 -1.72 -19.18
CA HIS A 183 1.49 -0.27 -19.39
C HIS A 183 2.72 0.41 -18.77
N LEU A 184 3.23 -0.11 -17.68
CA LEU A 184 4.34 0.47 -16.92
C LEU A 184 5.61 -0.39 -16.91
N ASN A 185 5.65 -1.48 -17.68
CA ASN A 185 6.79 -2.42 -17.74
C ASN A 185 7.19 -2.96 -16.35
N ALA A 186 6.26 -3.02 -15.41
CA ALA A 186 6.53 -3.43 -14.05
C ALA A 186 6.83 -4.93 -13.95
N PRO A 187 7.92 -5.36 -13.33
CA PRO A 187 8.15 -6.78 -13.09
C PRO A 187 7.14 -7.31 -12.06
N PRO A 188 6.65 -8.56 -12.22
CA PRO A 188 5.81 -9.19 -11.22
C PRO A 188 6.61 -9.40 -9.93
N ARG A 189 5.94 -9.33 -8.78
CA ARG A 189 6.59 -9.55 -7.49
C ARG A 189 7.06 -11.01 -7.37
N ALA A 190 8.36 -11.20 -7.23
CA ALA A 190 9.00 -12.52 -7.26
C ALA A 190 8.49 -13.50 -6.18
N SER A 191 8.11 -12.99 -5.00
CA SER A 191 7.67 -13.83 -3.88
C SER A 191 6.27 -14.44 -4.04
N PHE A 192 5.52 -14.08 -5.09
CA PHE A 192 4.18 -14.65 -5.34
C PHE A 192 4.19 -15.92 -6.18
N GLY A 193 5.38 -16.40 -6.56
CA GLY A 193 5.55 -17.57 -7.40
C GLY A 193 5.28 -17.29 -8.88
N ALA A 194 5.63 -18.24 -9.72
CA ALA A 194 5.44 -18.17 -11.17
C ALA A 194 4.01 -18.57 -11.54
N VAL A 195 3.03 -17.75 -11.23
CA VAL A 195 1.69 -17.92 -11.82
C VAL A 195 1.70 -17.27 -13.18
N THR A 196 1.52 -18.05 -14.23
CA THR A 196 1.32 -17.51 -15.58
C THR A 196 -0.06 -16.89 -15.64
N VAL A 197 -0.11 -15.55 -15.55
CA VAL A 197 -1.34 -14.76 -15.60
C VAL A 197 -1.48 -14.17 -17.00
N ASN A 198 -2.69 -14.24 -17.53
CA ASN A 198 -3.06 -13.64 -18.82
C ASN A 198 -4.46 -13.04 -18.74
N ALA A 199 -4.92 -12.39 -19.80
CA ALA A 199 -6.23 -11.73 -19.84
C ALA A 199 -7.41 -12.70 -19.63
N GLU A 200 -7.23 -13.99 -19.87
CA GLU A 200 -8.30 -14.99 -19.76
C GLU A 200 -8.44 -15.50 -18.32
N ASN A 201 -7.31 -15.66 -17.60
CA ASN A 201 -7.28 -16.27 -16.27
C ASN A 201 -7.08 -15.27 -15.12
N CYS A 202 -6.94 -13.98 -15.39
CA CYS A 202 -6.69 -12.98 -14.36
C CYS A 202 -7.91 -12.63 -13.50
N LYS A 203 -9.12 -12.96 -13.99
CA LYS A 203 -10.37 -12.59 -13.31
C LYS A 203 -10.68 -13.52 -12.13
N VAL A 204 -11.15 -12.92 -11.05
CA VAL A 204 -11.62 -13.66 -9.87
C VAL A 204 -13.09 -14.01 -10.04
N PRO A 205 -13.48 -15.28 -9.89
CA PRO A 205 -14.89 -15.67 -9.89
C PRO A 205 -15.65 -14.90 -8.81
N ARG A 206 -16.75 -14.29 -9.19
CA ARG A 206 -17.65 -13.60 -8.25
C ARG A 206 -18.50 -14.64 -7.53
N THR A 207 -18.48 -14.59 -6.21
CA THR A 207 -19.33 -15.44 -5.36
C THR A 207 -20.41 -14.59 -4.69
N THR A 208 -21.48 -15.23 -4.26
CA THR A 208 -22.55 -14.57 -3.51
C THR A 208 -22.13 -14.23 -2.07
N ASP A 209 -21.12 -14.93 -1.55
CA ASP A 209 -20.60 -14.71 -0.20
C ASP A 209 -19.53 -13.63 -0.19
N ARG A 210 -19.90 -12.44 -0.59
CA ARG A 210 -19.01 -11.29 -0.55
C ARG A 210 -19.06 -10.64 0.81
N THR A 211 -17.93 -10.60 1.47
CA THR A 211 -17.75 -9.80 2.66
C THR A 211 -16.69 -8.76 2.38
N TRP A 212 -17.05 -7.56 2.62
CA TRP A 212 -16.12 -6.46 2.61
C TRP A 212 -15.42 -6.35 3.98
N PRO A 213 -14.15 -5.97 3.96
CA PRO A 213 -13.21 -5.74 2.90
C PRO A 213 -12.41 -6.98 2.56
N ALA A 214 -12.77 -7.69 1.56
CA ALA A 214 -12.09 -8.87 1.05
C ALA A 214 -11.79 -9.96 2.10
N LEU A 215 -12.54 -9.96 3.19
CA LEU A 215 -12.50 -10.99 4.22
C LEU A 215 -13.57 -12.03 3.96
N ASN A 216 -13.27 -13.24 4.31
CA ASN A 216 -14.31 -14.23 4.54
C ASN A 216 -14.57 -14.37 6.05
N LYS A 217 -15.60 -15.12 6.40
CA LYS A 217 -15.95 -15.36 7.82
C LYS A 217 -14.85 -16.06 8.60
N GLU A 218 -13.90 -16.66 7.91
CA GLU A 218 -12.87 -17.53 8.48
C GLU A 218 -11.48 -16.95 8.40
N GLY A 219 -11.22 -15.92 7.58
CA GLY A 219 -9.90 -15.38 7.33
C GLY A 219 -9.83 -13.88 7.14
N MET A 220 -8.61 -13.37 7.11
CA MET A 220 -8.35 -11.92 7.04
C MET A 220 -8.31 -11.37 5.62
N LEU A 221 -7.75 -12.11 4.68
CA LEU A 221 -7.60 -11.69 3.30
C LEU A 221 -8.01 -12.78 2.34
N ARG A 222 -8.54 -12.36 1.21
CA ARG A 222 -8.89 -13.29 0.13
C ARG A 222 -7.84 -13.32 -0.94
N ALA A 223 -7.52 -14.52 -1.36
CA ALA A 223 -6.81 -14.78 -2.60
C ALA A 223 -7.78 -14.65 -3.79
N PRO A 224 -7.27 -14.45 -5.00
CA PRO A 224 -5.86 -14.29 -5.30
C PRO A 224 -5.32 -12.90 -4.91
N ARG A 225 -4.01 -12.76 -4.92
CA ARG A 225 -3.32 -11.48 -4.83
C ARG A 225 -2.43 -11.29 -6.04
N GLY A 226 -2.36 -10.08 -6.52
CA GLY A 226 -1.42 -9.65 -7.54
C GLY A 226 -0.34 -8.77 -6.94
N GLY A 227 0.80 -8.65 -7.61
CA GLY A 227 1.83 -7.73 -7.14
C GLY A 227 2.90 -7.46 -8.19
N VAL A 228 3.41 -6.24 -8.15
CA VAL A 228 4.55 -5.77 -8.95
C VAL A 228 5.54 -5.06 -8.05
N THR A 229 6.77 -4.87 -8.54
CA THR A 229 7.82 -4.15 -7.82
C THR A 229 8.34 -3.00 -8.68
N PHE A 230 8.45 -1.80 -8.10
CA PHE A 230 9.09 -0.64 -8.72
C PHE A 230 10.34 -0.26 -7.91
N GLY A 231 11.52 -0.57 -8.45
CA GLY A 231 12.77 -0.46 -7.68
C GLY A 231 12.78 -1.50 -6.56
N ASP A 232 12.59 -1.06 -5.33
CA ASP A 232 12.52 -1.90 -4.14
C ASP A 232 11.22 -1.70 -3.33
N VAL A 233 10.20 -1.13 -3.97
CA VAL A 233 8.87 -0.94 -3.39
C VAL A 233 7.86 -1.84 -4.09
N ASP A 234 7.13 -2.60 -3.30
CA ASP A 234 6.09 -3.49 -3.77
C ASP A 234 4.72 -2.81 -3.79
N LEU A 235 4.00 -2.96 -4.90
CA LEU A 235 2.56 -2.71 -4.97
C LEU A 235 1.85 -4.05 -4.97
N ILE A 236 0.92 -4.24 -4.03
CA ILE A 236 0.26 -5.52 -3.84
C ILE A 236 -1.25 -5.31 -3.77
N TRP A 237 -1.97 -5.99 -4.65
CA TRP A 237 -3.43 -5.98 -4.68
C TRP A 237 -4.00 -7.20 -4.01
N TYR A 238 -5.01 -6.98 -3.19
CA TYR A 238 -5.85 -8.01 -2.59
C TYR A 238 -7.26 -7.94 -3.15
N ALA A 239 -7.93 -9.09 -3.19
CA ALA A 239 -9.26 -9.16 -3.78
C ALA A 239 -10.28 -8.35 -2.98
N ASN A 240 -10.80 -7.29 -3.61
CA ASN A 240 -11.99 -6.59 -3.17
C ASN A 240 -13.24 -7.34 -3.65
N GLN A 241 -14.07 -7.79 -2.73
CA GLN A 241 -15.33 -8.45 -3.06
C GLN A 241 -16.54 -7.71 -2.46
N GLY A 242 -16.36 -6.45 -2.12
CA GLY A 242 -17.46 -5.57 -1.72
C GLY A 242 -18.48 -5.36 -2.84
N ASP A 243 -19.67 -4.93 -2.47
CA ASP A 243 -20.77 -4.68 -3.41
C ASP A 243 -20.62 -3.35 -4.15
N SER A 244 -19.75 -2.47 -3.63
CA SER A 244 -19.49 -1.15 -4.20
C SER A 244 -18.19 -1.15 -4.99
N SER A 245 -18.19 -0.44 -6.12
CA SER A 245 -16.95 -0.14 -6.85
C SER A 245 -16.04 0.74 -6.02
N LEU A 246 -14.73 0.55 -6.17
CA LEU A 246 -13.75 1.44 -5.58
C LEU A 246 -13.88 2.84 -6.15
N SER A 247 -13.67 3.85 -5.30
CA SER A 247 -13.62 5.25 -5.70
C SER A 247 -12.22 5.65 -6.13
N SER A 248 -12.11 6.77 -6.84
CA SER A 248 -10.81 7.39 -7.10
C SER A 248 -10.09 7.66 -5.77
N SER A 249 -8.78 7.47 -5.76
CA SER A 249 -7.95 7.83 -4.61
C SER A 249 -7.68 9.34 -4.53
N LEU A 250 -7.84 10.08 -5.64
CA LEU A 250 -7.64 11.52 -5.64
C LEU A 250 -8.53 12.22 -4.61
N GLY A 251 -7.92 13.05 -3.79
CA GLY A 251 -8.59 13.77 -2.74
C GLY A 251 -8.78 12.99 -1.45
N GLN A 252 -8.51 11.69 -1.43
CA GLN A 252 -8.55 10.85 -0.23
C GLN A 252 -7.30 11.07 0.64
N LEU A 253 -7.24 10.44 1.82
CA LEU A 253 -6.07 10.50 2.70
C LEU A 253 -4.81 10.04 1.96
N GLN A 254 -4.84 8.85 1.36
CA GLN A 254 -3.82 8.39 0.43
C GLN A 254 -4.25 8.83 -0.97
N ASP A 255 -3.73 9.98 -1.40
CA ASP A 255 -4.19 10.67 -2.61
C ASP A 255 -3.73 9.95 -3.87
N HIS A 256 -2.43 9.74 -4.02
CA HIS A 256 -1.83 9.07 -5.16
C HIS A 256 -0.46 8.47 -4.85
N MET A 257 -0.01 7.62 -5.75
CA MET A 257 1.36 7.11 -5.79
C MET A 257 2.08 7.70 -6.98
N ALA A 258 3.38 7.97 -6.85
CA ALA A 258 4.18 8.50 -7.93
C ALA A 258 5.31 7.56 -8.35
N LEU A 259 5.56 7.54 -9.64
CA LEU A 259 6.63 6.78 -10.28
C LEU A 259 7.56 7.73 -11.03
N SER A 260 8.86 7.60 -10.84
CA SER A 260 9.85 8.39 -11.55
C SER A 260 10.15 7.82 -12.94
N VAL A 261 10.23 8.70 -13.92
CA VAL A 261 10.56 8.39 -15.32
C VAL A 261 11.62 9.36 -15.83
N ALA A 262 12.45 8.93 -16.77
CA ALA A 262 13.51 9.79 -17.34
C ALA A 262 13.02 10.64 -18.54
N ASP A 263 11.95 10.23 -19.22
CA ASP A 263 11.40 10.89 -20.41
C ASP A 263 9.87 10.87 -20.31
N LEU A 264 9.32 11.92 -19.73
CA LEU A 264 7.88 12.04 -19.53
C LEU A 264 7.10 12.08 -20.84
N ASP A 265 7.63 12.77 -21.86
CA ASP A 265 6.93 12.91 -23.14
C ASP A 265 6.80 11.56 -23.87
N ALA A 266 7.86 10.72 -23.81
CA ALA A 266 7.80 9.38 -24.36
C ALA A 266 6.81 8.48 -23.61
N TRP A 267 6.73 8.60 -22.27
CA TRP A 267 5.75 7.87 -21.47
C TRP A 267 4.32 8.33 -21.76
N VAL A 268 4.08 9.64 -21.85
CA VAL A 268 2.77 10.19 -22.22
C VAL A 268 2.33 9.69 -23.61
N ALA A 269 3.22 9.73 -24.58
CA ALA A 269 2.92 9.24 -25.93
C ALA A 269 2.56 7.74 -25.94
N LYS A 270 3.35 6.91 -25.24
CA LYS A 270 3.08 5.47 -25.08
C LYS A 270 1.72 5.21 -24.44
N LEU A 271 1.46 5.83 -23.28
CA LEU A 271 0.25 5.55 -22.51
C LEU A 271 -1.01 6.04 -23.21
N ARG A 272 -0.95 7.18 -23.91
CA ARG A 272 -2.05 7.64 -24.77
C ARG A 272 -2.33 6.67 -25.92
N ALA A 273 -1.28 6.18 -26.58
CA ALA A 273 -1.43 5.20 -27.66
C ALA A 273 -2.01 3.87 -27.16
N GLU A 274 -1.79 3.52 -25.90
CA GLU A 274 -2.32 2.31 -25.27
C GLU A 274 -3.71 2.50 -24.63
N GLY A 275 -4.29 3.70 -24.71
CA GLY A 275 -5.63 4.00 -24.22
C GLY A 275 -5.74 4.13 -22.70
N VAL A 276 -4.63 4.44 -22.01
CA VAL A 276 -4.66 4.71 -20.57
C VAL A 276 -5.37 6.03 -20.29
N THR A 277 -6.20 6.06 -19.26
CA THR A 277 -6.92 7.27 -18.85
C THR A 277 -5.98 8.25 -18.19
N PHE A 278 -5.97 9.50 -18.67
CA PHE A 278 -5.24 10.61 -18.07
C PHE A 278 -6.18 11.43 -17.18
N LEU A 279 -5.74 11.71 -15.97
CA LEU A 279 -6.46 12.53 -14.99
C LEU A 279 -6.03 13.99 -15.06
N SER A 280 -4.89 14.28 -15.69
CA SER A 280 -4.43 15.64 -15.99
C SER A 280 -3.66 15.68 -17.33
N ASP A 281 -3.49 16.86 -17.90
CA ASP A 281 -2.38 17.12 -18.81
C ASP A 281 -1.06 17.21 -18.04
N PRO A 282 0.09 17.11 -18.73
CA PRO A 282 1.39 17.36 -18.09
C PRO A 282 1.44 18.74 -17.44
N TYR A 283 1.96 18.82 -16.22
CA TYR A 283 2.04 20.04 -15.41
C TYR A 283 3.42 20.21 -14.76
N ALA A 284 3.71 21.43 -14.37
CA ALA A 284 4.91 21.74 -13.61
C ALA A 284 4.77 21.27 -12.15
N LEU A 285 5.79 20.62 -11.61
CA LEU A 285 5.87 20.16 -10.24
C LEU A 285 7.26 20.50 -9.68
N GLY A 286 7.33 21.58 -8.91
CA GLY A 286 8.61 22.15 -8.50
C GLY A 286 9.44 22.56 -9.71
N ASP A 287 10.64 22.02 -9.83
CA ASP A 287 11.58 22.24 -10.94
C ASP A 287 11.50 21.17 -12.05
N THR A 288 10.51 20.28 -11.97
CA THR A 288 10.28 19.21 -12.93
C THR A 288 8.86 19.22 -13.49
N ARG A 289 8.49 18.17 -14.21
CA ARG A 289 7.16 17.98 -14.78
C ARG A 289 6.57 16.64 -14.32
N ALA A 290 5.26 16.61 -14.26
CA ALA A 290 4.53 15.40 -13.94
C ALA A 290 3.25 15.29 -14.78
N VAL A 291 2.64 14.10 -14.76
CA VAL A 291 1.31 13.85 -15.32
C VAL A 291 0.58 12.84 -14.45
N MET A 292 -0.72 13.01 -14.31
CA MET A 292 -1.56 12.09 -13.55
C MET A 292 -2.34 11.16 -14.47
N ILE A 293 -2.29 9.86 -14.19
CA ILE A 293 -3.05 8.82 -14.87
C ILE A 293 -3.90 8.02 -13.89
N GLU A 294 -4.89 7.29 -14.38
CA GLU A 294 -5.72 6.39 -13.59
C GLU A 294 -5.24 4.95 -13.74
N GLY A 295 -4.99 4.29 -12.62
CA GLY A 295 -4.70 2.87 -12.56
C GLY A 295 -5.98 2.01 -12.55
N PRO A 296 -5.84 0.68 -12.65
CA PRO A 296 -6.98 -0.24 -12.87
C PRO A 296 -7.94 -0.35 -11.68
N SER A 297 -7.53 0.08 -10.49
CA SER A 297 -8.36 0.13 -9.29
C SER A 297 -8.87 1.54 -8.99
N ARG A 298 -8.79 2.44 -9.98
CA ARG A 298 -9.09 3.88 -9.88
C ARG A 298 -8.16 4.62 -8.90
N GLU A 299 -7.02 4.03 -8.61
CA GLU A 299 -5.93 4.74 -7.96
C GLU A 299 -5.31 5.76 -8.91
N ALA A 300 -5.02 6.93 -8.39
CA ALA A 300 -4.26 7.93 -9.11
C ALA A 300 -2.78 7.59 -9.08
N LEU A 301 -2.15 7.67 -10.23
CA LEU A 301 -0.73 7.45 -10.43
C LEU A 301 -0.12 8.69 -11.06
N GLU A 302 0.90 9.23 -10.44
CA GLU A 302 1.69 10.33 -10.99
C GLU A 302 2.95 9.79 -11.67
N LEU A 303 3.23 10.20 -12.88
CA LEU A 303 4.54 10.02 -13.51
C LEU A 303 5.31 11.32 -13.37
N VAL A 304 6.46 11.25 -12.71
CA VAL A 304 7.33 12.40 -12.43
C VAL A 304 8.61 12.27 -13.24
N GLU A 305 8.97 13.32 -13.97
CA GLU A 305 10.23 13.34 -14.70
C GLU A 305 11.40 13.58 -13.75
N VAL A 306 12.32 12.64 -13.69
CA VAL A 306 13.54 12.75 -12.86
C VAL A 306 14.76 12.60 -13.76
N ARG A 307 15.66 13.59 -13.70
CA ARG A 307 16.87 13.65 -14.51
C ARG A 307 18.05 12.96 -13.83
#